data_9b2632412302396b433919d013222148
#
_entry.id   9b2632412302396b433919d013222148
#
_cell.length_a   1.000
_cell.length_b   1.000
_cell.length_c   1.000
_cell.angle_alpha   90.00
_cell.angle_beta   90.00
_cell.angle_gamma   90.00
#
_symmetry.space_group_name_H-M   'P 1'
#
loop_
_entity.id
_entity.type
_entity.pdbx_description
1 polymer ?
#
loop_
_entity_poly.entity_id
_entity_poly.type
_entity_poly.pdbx_seq_one_letter_code
_entity_poly.pdbx_strand_id
1 'polypeptide(L)'
;QILNLLSNIAQSSHKFTNDFRLLQHLKELEEPFEKNQIGSSAMAYKRNPMRSERISSLAKYVISSSQTGALVFSTQWFERTLDDSASKRLSIPQAFLAVDAILIIWLNIMDGVVVYPKVIEANIQKELPFMATENIIMESVRKGMDRQEVHEIIRELSMEETKEIKLNGNPNRLIDRSLNLGFFLLITYNTPFLRT
;
A
#
# COMPACT_ATOMS: atom_id res chain seq x y z
N GLN A 1 21.33 18.81 -9.01
CA GLN A 1 20.45 19.07 -7.85
C GLN A 1 18.97 19.18 -8.25
N ILE A 2 18.60 20.05 -9.24
CA ILE A 2 17.21 20.27 -9.65
C ILE A 2 16.52 18.96 -10.07
N LEU A 3 17.12 18.20 -10.97
CA LEU A 3 16.56 16.92 -11.44
C LEU A 3 16.40 15.90 -10.31
N ASN A 4 17.33 15.89 -9.33
CA ASN A 4 17.20 15.01 -8.16
C ASN A 4 16.04 15.41 -7.26
N LEU A 5 15.78 16.71 -7.08
CA LEU A 5 14.62 17.18 -6.33
C LEU A 5 13.31 16.78 -7.00
N LEU A 6 13.20 16.98 -8.30
CA LEU A 6 12.04 16.55 -9.08
C LEU A 6 11.86 15.03 -9.05
N SER A 7 12.97 14.28 -9.11
CA SER A 7 12.97 12.83 -8.96
C SER A 7 12.44 12.37 -7.60
N ASN A 8 12.79 13.06 -6.51
CA ASN A 8 12.28 12.73 -5.17
C ASN A 8 10.75 12.90 -5.07
N ILE A 9 10.22 13.97 -5.67
CA ILE A 9 8.76 14.17 -5.76
C ILE A 9 8.12 13.03 -6.57
N ALA A 10 8.72 12.69 -7.70
CA ALA A 10 8.24 11.61 -8.55
C ALA A 10 8.29 10.24 -7.85
N GLN A 11 9.34 9.94 -7.09
CA GLN A 11 9.47 8.71 -6.30
C GLN A 11 8.35 8.59 -5.26
N SER A 12 8.09 9.66 -4.50
CA SER A 12 7.01 9.69 -3.51
C SER A 12 5.65 9.48 -4.16
N SER A 13 5.41 10.14 -5.31
CA SER A 13 4.18 10.00 -6.07
C SER A 13 4.00 8.59 -6.63
N HIS A 14 5.09 7.97 -7.11
CA HIS A 14 5.07 6.60 -7.62
C HIS A 14 4.74 5.60 -6.50
N LYS A 15 5.38 5.76 -5.32
CA LYS A 15 5.11 4.92 -4.16
C LYS A 15 3.63 5.01 -3.76
N PHE A 16 3.10 6.21 -3.62
CA PHE A 16 1.70 6.44 -3.30
C PHE A 16 0.76 5.73 -4.28
N THR A 17 0.98 5.91 -5.59
CA THR A 17 0.10 5.31 -6.60
C THR A 17 0.19 3.79 -6.67
N ASN A 18 1.31 3.19 -6.29
CA ASN A 18 1.39 1.74 -6.14
C ASN A 18 0.50 1.25 -5.00
N ASP A 19 0.54 1.90 -3.84
CA ASP A 19 -0.33 1.56 -2.71
C ASP A 19 -1.80 1.78 -3.08
N PHE A 20 -2.11 2.91 -3.71
CA PHE A 20 -3.46 3.22 -4.14
C PHE A 20 -4.03 2.14 -5.08
N ARG A 21 -3.23 1.69 -6.06
CA ARG A 21 -3.63 0.63 -6.99
C ARG A 21 -3.85 -0.71 -6.29
N LEU A 22 -3.05 -1.05 -5.27
CA LEU A 22 -3.25 -2.24 -4.44
C LEU A 22 -4.56 -2.16 -3.63
N LEU A 23 -4.82 -1.01 -3.01
CA LEU A 23 -6.06 -0.80 -2.26
C LEU A 23 -7.30 -0.82 -3.17
N GLN A 24 -7.20 -0.28 -4.39
CA GLN A 24 -8.26 -0.40 -5.38
C GLN A 24 -8.46 -1.85 -5.86
N HIS A 25 -7.39 -2.63 -5.99
CA HIS A 25 -7.50 -4.07 -6.27
C HIS A 25 -8.25 -4.80 -5.15
N LEU A 26 -8.03 -4.44 -3.89
CA LEU A 26 -8.76 -4.94 -2.73
C LEU A 26 -10.19 -4.38 -2.63
N LYS A 27 -10.58 -3.46 -3.51
CA LYS A 27 -11.88 -2.78 -3.53
C LYS A 27 -12.14 -1.93 -2.28
N GLU A 28 -11.09 -1.48 -1.62
CA GLU A 28 -11.17 -0.68 -0.41
C GLU A 28 -11.33 0.81 -0.70
N LEU A 29 -10.81 1.25 -1.85
CA LEU A 29 -10.98 2.60 -2.38
C LEU A 29 -11.01 2.59 -3.91
N GLU A 30 -11.44 3.69 -4.50
CA GLU A 30 -11.43 3.92 -5.95
C GLU A 30 -11.08 5.36 -6.29
N GLU A 31 -10.49 5.56 -7.48
CA GLU A 31 -10.36 6.89 -8.08
C GLU A 31 -11.74 7.48 -8.37
N PRO A 32 -11.86 8.83 -8.40
CA PRO A 32 -13.08 9.47 -8.83
C PRO A 32 -13.45 9.01 -10.25
N PHE A 33 -14.72 8.66 -10.42
CA PHE A 33 -15.25 8.21 -11.70
C PHE A 33 -16.27 9.22 -12.23
N GLU A 34 -16.00 9.80 -13.40
CA GLU A 34 -16.89 10.77 -14.00
C GLU A 34 -18.10 10.08 -14.66
N LYS A 35 -19.26 10.75 -14.65
CA LYS A 35 -20.52 10.20 -15.17
C LYS A 35 -20.41 9.68 -16.62
N ASN A 36 -19.56 10.28 -17.43
CA ASN A 36 -19.37 9.94 -18.84
C ASN A 36 -18.06 9.18 -19.10
N GLN A 37 -17.37 8.73 -18.05
CA GLN A 37 -16.11 8.01 -18.18
C GLN A 37 -16.38 6.55 -18.57
N ILE A 38 -15.72 6.09 -19.63
CA ILE A 38 -15.74 4.67 -20.04
C ILE A 38 -14.58 3.96 -19.35
N GLY A 39 -14.89 3.02 -18.45
CA GLY A 39 -13.87 2.26 -17.70
C GLY A 39 -13.18 1.18 -18.53
N SER A 40 -13.91 0.56 -19.45
CA SER A 40 -13.41 -0.46 -20.37
C SER A 40 -14.38 -0.63 -21.54
N SER A 41 -13.87 -0.84 -22.74
CA SER A 41 -14.69 -1.12 -23.92
C SER A 41 -15.32 -2.52 -23.89
N ALA A 42 -14.74 -3.46 -23.14
CA ALA A 42 -15.20 -4.86 -23.07
C ALA A 42 -16.03 -5.18 -21.83
N MET A 43 -15.77 -4.48 -20.70
CA MET A 43 -16.44 -4.74 -19.40
C MET A 43 -16.89 -3.42 -18.80
N ALA A 44 -18.17 -3.09 -18.99
CA ALA A 44 -18.73 -1.79 -18.60
C ALA A 44 -18.60 -1.47 -17.08
N TYR A 45 -18.55 -2.48 -16.22
CA TYR A 45 -18.42 -2.33 -14.77
C TYR A 45 -16.97 -2.15 -14.30
N LYS A 46 -15.98 -2.38 -15.17
CA LYS A 46 -14.57 -2.37 -14.80
C LYS A 46 -14.09 -0.94 -14.59
N ARG A 47 -13.58 -0.67 -13.41
CA ARG A 47 -12.93 0.58 -13.04
C ARG A 47 -11.44 0.36 -12.85
N ASN A 48 -10.65 0.93 -13.76
CA ASN A 48 -9.19 0.85 -13.70
C ASN A 48 -8.63 2.10 -13.02
N PRO A 49 -7.55 1.99 -12.23
CA PRO A 49 -6.86 3.12 -11.62
C PRO A 49 -5.99 3.86 -12.66
N MET A 50 -6.63 4.37 -13.71
CA MET A 50 -5.97 4.95 -14.89
C MET A 50 -5.15 6.19 -14.56
N ARG A 51 -5.63 7.02 -13.62
CA ARG A 51 -4.92 8.23 -13.18
C ARG A 51 -3.65 7.87 -12.41
N SER A 52 -3.74 6.91 -11.49
CA SER A 52 -2.59 6.37 -10.75
C SER A 52 -1.57 5.70 -11.66
N GLU A 53 -2.03 4.97 -12.68
CA GLU A 53 -1.16 4.36 -13.68
C GLU A 53 -0.41 5.43 -14.50
N ARG A 54 -1.07 6.53 -14.83
CA ARG A 54 -0.46 7.67 -15.54
C ARG A 54 0.59 8.37 -14.67
N ILE A 55 0.30 8.62 -13.40
CA ILE A 55 1.29 9.14 -12.45
C ILE A 55 2.50 8.22 -12.37
N SER A 56 2.29 6.91 -12.21
CA SER A 56 3.38 5.92 -12.17
C SER A 56 4.24 5.96 -13.44
N SER A 57 3.63 6.13 -14.61
CA SER A 57 4.33 6.21 -15.89
C SER A 57 5.18 7.47 -15.99
N LEU A 58 4.62 8.63 -15.69
CA LEU A 58 5.33 9.91 -15.70
C LEU A 58 6.45 9.94 -14.64
N ALA A 59 6.21 9.38 -13.47
CA ALA A 59 7.21 9.30 -12.41
C ALA A 59 8.45 8.50 -12.84
N LYS A 60 8.27 7.35 -13.51
CA LYS A 60 9.38 6.56 -14.05
C LYS A 60 10.21 7.36 -15.04
N TYR A 61 9.57 8.17 -15.88
CA TYR A 61 10.25 9.06 -16.80
C TYR A 61 11.12 10.09 -16.06
N VAL A 62 10.58 10.77 -15.05
CA VAL A 62 11.30 11.78 -14.27
C VAL A 62 12.48 11.14 -13.52
N ILE A 63 12.25 9.97 -12.90
CA ILE A 63 13.28 9.24 -12.16
C ILE A 63 14.44 8.84 -13.09
N SER A 64 14.15 8.30 -14.26
CA SER A 64 15.19 7.93 -15.23
C SER A 64 15.92 9.16 -15.77
N SER A 65 15.21 10.25 -16.06
CA SER A 65 15.80 11.49 -16.57
C SER A 65 16.73 12.18 -15.57
N SER A 66 16.57 11.93 -14.27
CA SER A 66 17.41 12.55 -13.23
C SER A 66 18.89 12.15 -13.36
N GLN A 67 19.19 10.99 -13.91
CA GLN A 67 20.56 10.51 -14.13
C GLN A 67 21.31 11.33 -15.16
N THR A 68 20.62 12.00 -16.07
CA THR A 68 21.23 12.82 -17.13
C THR A 68 22.20 13.87 -16.56
N GLY A 69 21.81 14.51 -15.47
CA GLY A 69 22.65 15.51 -14.81
C GLY A 69 23.97 14.94 -14.25
N ALA A 70 23.92 13.73 -13.69
CA ALA A 70 25.11 13.05 -13.19
C ALA A 70 26.03 12.60 -14.32
N LEU A 71 25.46 12.04 -15.39
CA LEU A 71 26.22 11.62 -16.57
C LEU A 71 26.96 12.79 -17.22
N VAL A 72 26.25 13.91 -17.44
CA VAL A 72 26.87 15.12 -18.02
C VAL A 72 27.97 15.68 -17.11
N PHE A 73 27.69 15.75 -15.78
CA PHE A 73 28.68 16.28 -14.85
C PHE A 73 29.95 15.44 -14.79
N SER A 74 29.83 14.12 -14.82
CA SER A 74 30.98 13.20 -14.69
C SER A 74 31.91 13.20 -15.90
N THR A 75 31.48 13.73 -17.03
CA THR A 75 32.24 13.76 -18.30
C THR A 75 32.73 15.16 -18.67
N GLN A 76 32.55 16.17 -17.81
CA GLN A 76 33.06 17.52 -18.06
C GLN A 76 34.59 17.56 -18.04
N TRP A 77 35.17 18.35 -18.94
CA TRP A 77 36.59 18.57 -19.03
C TRP A 77 36.96 19.94 -18.47
N PHE A 78 37.98 19.99 -17.62
CA PHE A 78 38.47 21.21 -17.02
C PHE A 78 37.35 22.03 -16.36
N GLU A 79 37.05 23.21 -16.86
CA GLU A 79 36.03 24.08 -16.31
C GLU A 79 34.63 23.68 -16.83
N ARG A 80 34.54 23.37 -18.10
CA ARG A 80 33.26 23.02 -18.76
C ARG A 80 33.46 22.58 -20.21
N THR A 81 32.56 21.69 -20.67
CA THR A 81 32.30 21.42 -22.10
C THR A 81 30.88 21.88 -22.47
N LEU A 82 30.52 21.88 -23.75
CA LEU A 82 29.17 22.26 -24.23
C LEU A 82 28.23 21.07 -24.40
N ASP A 83 28.63 19.88 -24.09
CA ASP A 83 27.80 18.67 -24.20
C ASP A 83 26.59 18.67 -23.27
N ASP A 84 26.60 19.48 -22.22
CA ASP A 84 25.46 19.73 -21.34
C ASP A 84 24.33 20.52 -22.02
N SER A 85 24.67 21.31 -23.05
CA SER A 85 23.80 22.37 -23.56
C SER A 85 22.48 21.85 -24.15
N ALA A 86 22.50 20.82 -24.99
CA ALA A 86 21.31 20.20 -25.54
C ALA A 86 20.56 19.35 -24.48
N SER A 87 21.30 18.55 -23.74
CA SER A 87 20.78 17.65 -22.73
C SER A 87 19.94 18.38 -21.66
N LYS A 88 20.43 19.48 -21.10
CA LYS A 88 19.72 20.25 -20.08
C LYS A 88 18.44 20.89 -20.59
N ARG A 89 18.39 21.30 -21.88
CA ARG A 89 17.21 21.90 -22.50
C ARG A 89 16.09 20.91 -22.74
N LEU A 90 16.40 19.63 -22.77
CA LEU A 90 15.43 18.54 -22.84
C LEU A 90 15.04 18.07 -21.46
N SER A 91 16.02 17.68 -20.64
CA SER A 91 15.77 17.00 -19.37
C SER A 91 15.10 17.90 -18.34
N ILE A 92 15.53 19.14 -18.20
CA ILE A 92 14.98 20.03 -17.17
C ILE A 92 13.53 20.45 -17.46
N PRO A 93 13.19 21.04 -18.62
CA PRO A 93 11.81 21.44 -18.90
C PRO A 93 10.83 20.28 -18.87
N GLN A 94 11.22 19.14 -19.46
CA GLN A 94 10.34 17.97 -19.49
C GLN A 94 10.12 17.36 -18.12
N ALA A 95 11.14 17.37 -17.24
CA ALA A 95 10.98 16.91 -15.87
C ALA A 95 10.03 17.80 -15.07
N PHE A 96 10.10 19.12 -15.22
CA PHE A 96 9.15 20.06 -14.61
C PHE A 96 7.73 19.84 -15.10
N LEU A 97 7.53 19.76 -16.42
CA LEU A 97 6.20 19.51 -17.01
C LEU A 97 5.61 18.17 -16.56
N ALA A 98 6.44 17.13 -16.48
CA ALA A 98 6.00 15.82 -16.01
C ALA A 98 5.62 15.84 -14.53
N VAL A 99 6.39 16.51 -13.67
CA VAL A 99 6.07 16.65 -12.24
C VAL A 99 4.81 17.50 -12.05
N ASP A 100 4.65 18.58 -12.79
CA ASP A 100 3.45 19.41 -12.76
C ASP A 100 2.21 18.57 -13.11
N ALA A 101 2.26 17.80 -14.20
CA ALA A 101 1.19 16.89 -14.59
C ALA A 101 0.90 15.83 -13.51
N ILE A 102 1.94 15.26 -12.87
CA ILE A 102 1.80 14.33 -11.75
C ILE A 102 1.02 14.99 -10.62
N LEU A 103 1.37 16.19 -10.22
CA LEU A 103 0.73 16.89 -9.10
C LEU A 103 -0.72 17.26 -9.40
N ILE A 104 -1.01 17.70 -10.62
CA ILE A 104 -2.39 18.00 -11.06
C ILE A 104 -3.27 16.75 -11.01
N ILE A 105 -2.77 15.61 -11.52
CA ILE A 105 -3.51 14.35 -11.48
C ILE A 105 -3.68 13.87 -10.03
N TRP A 106 -2.66 14.07 -9.20
CA TRP A 106 -2.69 13.72 -7.78
C TRP A 106 -3.80 14.46 -7.03
N LEU A 107 -3.87 15.78 -7.23
CA LEU A 107 -4.95 16.61 -6.66
C LEU A 107 -6.33 16.14 -7.13
N ASN A 108 -6.47 15.81 -8.42
CA ASN A 108 -7.72 15.30 -8.95
C ASN A 108 -8.13 13.95 -8.33
N ILE A 109 -7.19 13.05 -8.06
CA ILE A 109 -7.48 11.78 -7.36
C ILE A 109 -7.96 12.08 -5.93
N MET A 110 -7.23 12.94 -5.21
CA MET A 110 -7.51 13.20 -3.79
C MET A 110 -8.82 13.97 -3.57
N ASP A 111 -9.19 14.85 -4.50
CA ASP A 111 -10.42 15.63 -4.42
C ASP A 111 -11.69 14.75 -4.54
N GLY A 112 -11.57 13.61 -5.21
CA GLY A 112 -12.73 12.74 -5.46
C GLY A 112 -12.54 11.27 -5.07
N VAL A 113 -11.57 10.93 -4.24
CA VAL A 113 -11.35 9.54 -3.80
C VAL A 113 -12.58 8.97 -3.10
N VAL A 114 -12.99 7.79 -3.51
CA VAL A 114 -14.07 7.04 -2.87
C VAL A 114 -13.48 5.97 -1.97
N VAL A 115 -13.88 5.96 -0.70
CA VAL A 115 -13.45 4.96 0.28
C VAL A 115 -14.64 4.09 0.66
N TYR A 116 -14.40 2.78 0.77
CA TYR A 116 -15.42 1.79 1.13
C TYR A 116 -15.18 1.19 2.53
N PRO A 117 -15.60 1.87 3.62
CA PRO A 117 -15.30 1.44 4.98
C PRO A 117 -15.77 0.01 5.30
N LYS A 118 -16.92 -0.40 4.75
CA LYS A 118 -17.44 -1.76 4.97
C LYS A 118 -16.60 -2.85 4.32
N VAL A 119 -15.96 -2.56 3.19
CA VAL A 119 -15.02 -3.49 2.55
C VAL A 119 -13.74 -3.59 3.37
N ILE A 120 -13.23 -2.44 3.84
CA ILE A 120 -12.05 -2.38 4.73
C ILE A 120 -12.32 -3.18 6.01
N GLU A 121 -13.45 -2.95 6.66
CA GLU A 121 -13.88 -3.69 7.85
C GLU A 121 -13.90 -5.20 7.60
N ALA A 122 -14.54 -5.64 6.50
CA ALA A 122 -14.62 -7.05 6.15
C ALA A 122 -13.23 -7.68 5.85
N ASN A 123 -12.30 -6.92 5.28
CA ASN A 123 -10.94 -7.39 5.04
C ASN A 123 -10.12 -7.47 6.34
N ILE A 124 -10.25 -6.48 7.23
CA ILE A 124 -9.61 -6.49 8.54
C ILE A 124 -10.09 -7.68 9.38
N GLN A 125 -11.38 -7.97 9.38
CA GLN A 125 -11.95 -9.07 10.15
C GLN A 125 -11.38 -10.45 9.78
N LYS A 126 -10.89 -10.62 8.56
CA LYS A 126 -10.20 -11.87 8.14
C LYS A 126 -8.86 -12.07 8.85
N GLU A 127 -8.14 -10.97 9.10
CA GLU A 127 -6.78 -10.98 9.65
C GLU A 127 -6.74 -10.68 11.17
N LEU A 128 -7.76 -9.99 11.68
CA LEU A 128 -7.82 -9.53 13.06
C LEU A 128 -7.59 -10.66 14.09
N PRO A 129 -8.14 -11.88 13.92
CA PRO A 129 -7.87 -12.97 14.84
C PRO A 129 -6.38 -13.34 14.96
N PHE A 130 -5.63 -13.29 13.87
CA PHE A 130 -4.19 -13.51 13.88
C PHE A 130 -3.43 -12.36 14.55
N MET A 131 -3.84 -11.12 14.30
CA MET A 131 -3.24 -9.94 14.94
C MET A 131 -3.47 -9.92 16.45
N ALA A 132 -4.60 -10.45 16.93
CA ALA A 132 -4.93 -10.52 18.34
C ALA A 132 -4.07 -11.52 19.12
N THR A 133 -3.33 -12.42 18.47
CA THR A 133 -2.51 -13.45 19.12
C THR A 133 -1.46 -12.87 20.07
N GLU A 134 -0.84 -11.73 19.72
CA GLU A 134 0.11 -11.05 20.59
C GLU A 134 -0.57 -10.60 21.90
N ASN A 135 -1.75 -10.02 21.82
CA ASN A 135 -2.52 -9.59 23.00
C ASN A 135 -2.88 -10.79 23.90
N ILE A 136 -3.24 -11.93 23.30
CA ILE A 136 -3.55 -13.15 24.03
C ILE A 136 -2.32 -13.64 24.77
N ILE A 137 -1.15 -13.71 24.12
CA ILE A 137 0.10 -14.12 24.73
C ILE A 137 0.45 -13.20 25.91
N MET A 138 0.42 -11.89 25.69
CA MET A 138 0.79 -10.91 26.72
C MET A 138 -0.13 -11.00 27.95
N GLU A 139 -1.41 -11.16 27.74
CA GLU A 139 -2.37 -11.26 28.84
C GLU A 139 -2.26 -12.59 29.57
N SER A 140 -1.95 -13.67 28.86
CA SER A 140 -1.66 -15.00 29.49
C SER A 140 -0.45 -14.92 30.42
N VAL A 141 0.62 -14.27 29.99
CA VAL A 141 1.83 -14.08 30.80
C VAL A 141 1.55 -13.21 32.02
N ARG A 142 0.74 -12.15 31.89
CA ARG A 142 0.32 -11.34 33.07
C ARG A 142 -0.42 -12.16 34.12
N LYS A 143 -1.11 -13.21 33.71
CA LYS A 143 -1.82 -14.13 34.60
C LYS A 143 -0.96 -15.28 35.11
N GLY A 144 0.34 -15.25 34.85
CA GLY A 144 1.33 -16.19 35.38
C GLY A 144 1.55 -17.43 34.52
N MET A 145 1.05 -17.48 33.29
CA MET A 145 1.35 -18.57 32.34
C MET A 145 2.77 -18.43 31.77
N ASP A 146 3.40 -19.55 31.45
CA ASP A 146 4.70 -19.54 30.76
C ASP A 146 4.54 -18.99 29.32
N ARG A 147 5.40 -18.05 29.00
CA ARG A 147 5.33 -17.37 27.66
C ARG A 147 5.61 -18.35 26.53
N GLN A 148 6.55 -19.28 26.71
CA GLN A 148 6.95 -20.20 25.65
C GLN A 148 5.86 -21.24 25.39
N GLU A 149 5.24 -21.75 26.45
CA GLU A 149 4.12 -22.67 26.32
C GLU A 149 2.92 -22.03 25.62
N VAL A 150 2.55 -20.81 26.04
CA VAL A 150 1.45 -20.09 25.41
C VAL A 150 1.76 -19.78 23.95
N HIS A 151 2.98 -19.33 23.65
CA HIS A 151 3.39 -19.04 22.28
C HIS A 151 3.27 -20.29 21.39
N GLU A 152 3.73 -21.46 21.89
CA GLU A 152 3.66 -22.70 21.10
C GLU A 152 2.22 -23.13 20.83
N ILE A 153 1.34 -23.07 21.82
CA ILE A 153 -0.08 -23.37 21.65
C ILE A 153 -0.71 -22.46 20.61
N ILE A 154 -0.47 -21.14 20.71
CA ILE A 154 -1.03 -20.17 19.76
C ILE A 154 -0.45 -20.40 18.36
N ARG A 155 0.82 -20.75 18.23
CA ARG A 155 1.46 -21.09 16.96
C ARG A 155 0.78 -22.29 16.30
N GLU A 156 0.58 -23.38 17.02
CA GLU A 156 -0.07 -24.58 16.50
C GLU A 156 -1.50 -24.29 16.03
N LEU A 157 -2.30 -23.61 16.84
CA LEU A 157 -3.66 -23.19 16.48
C LEU A 157 -3.68 -22.31 15.24
N SER A 158 -2.75 -21.35 15.14
CA SER A 158 -2.67 -20.44 14.01
C SER A 158 -2.30 -21.19 12.72
N MET A 159 -1.44 -22.21 12.82
CA MET A 159 -1.09 -23.04 11.66
C MET A 159 -2.26 -23.92 11.20
N GLU A 160 -2.99 -24.53 12.12
CA GLU A 160 -4.18 -25.30 11.81
C GLU A 160 -5.25 -24.42 11.18
N GLU A 161 -5.52 -23.26 11.75
CA GLU A 161 -6.51 -22.32 11.23
C GLU A 161 -6.12 -21.81 9.84
N THR A 162 -4.84 -21.47 9.65
CA THR A 162 -4.31 -21.08 8.34
C THR A 162 -4.54 -22.17 7.28
N LYS A 163 -4.39 -23.45 7.66
CA LYS A 163 -4.64 -24.59 6.79
C LYS A 163 -6.12 -24.70 6.43
N GLU A 164 -7.01 -24.55 7.41
CA GLU A 164 -8.46 -24.55 7.17
C GLU A 164 -8.91 -23.42 6.24
N ILE A 165 -8.40 -22.21 6.46
CA ILE A 165 -8.69 -21.06 5.59
C ILE A 165 -8.21 -21.31 4.16
N LYS A 166 -6.96 -21.76 4.00
CA LYS A 166 -6.34 -21.91 2.67
C LYS A 166 -6.84 -23.10 1.87
N LEU A 167 -7.10 -24.22 2.51
CA LEU A 167 -7.54 -25.46 1.82
C LEU A 167 -9.05 -25.55 1.66
N ASN A 168 -9.81 -25.08 2.66
CA ASN A 168 -11.24 -25.30 2.75
C ASN A 168 -12.07 -24.01 2.55
N GLY A 169 -11.40 -22.84 2.53
CA GLY A 169 -12.06 -21.52 2.40
C GLY A 169 -12.92 -21.15 3.62
N ASN A 170 -12.66 -21.78 4.77
CA ASN A 170 -13.39 -21.51 6.00
C ASN A 170 -13.08 -20.11 6.57
N PRO A 171 -14.02 -19.46 7.25
CA PRO A 171 -13.75 -18.21 7.95
C PRO A 171 -12.76 -18.43 9.08
N ASN A 172 -12.00 -17.38 9.43
CA ASN A 172 -11.03 -17.41 10.50
C ASN A 172 -11.71 -17.58 11.89
N ARG A 173 -11.50 -18.71 12.54
CA ARG A 173 -12.05 -19.08 13.86
C ARG A 173 -10.98 -19.19 14.94
N LEU A 174 -9.82 -18.58 14.74
CA LEU A 174 -8.70 -18.70 15.70
C LEU A 174 -9.08 -18.23 17.10
N ILE A 175 -9.87 -17.16 17.23
CA ILE A 175 -10.35 -16.67 18.52
C ILE A 175 -11.24 -17.70 19.21
N ASP A 176 -12.21 -18.26 18.50
CA ASP A 176 -13.13 -19.27 19.04
C ASP A 176 -12.38 -20.52 19.52
N ARG A 177 -11.38 -20.95 18.76
CA ARG A 177 -10.52 -22.09 19.15
C ARG A 177 -9.67 -21.77 20.38
N SER A 178 -9.13 -20.56 20.46
CA SER A 178 -8.37 -20.10 21.62
C SER A 178 -9.24 -20.04 22.89
N LEU A 179 -10.48 -19.63 22.76
CA LEU A 179 -11.46 -19.60 23.85
C LEU A 179 -11.73 -21.01 24.42
N ASN A 180 -11.86 -22.00 23.55
CA ASN A 180 -12.11 -23.40 23.96
C ASN A 180 -10.95 -24.03 24.71
N LEU A 181 -9.74 -23.51 24.60
CA LEU A 181 -8.55 -23.97 25.36
C LEU A 181 -8.34 -23.28 26.70
N GLY A 182 -9.33 -22.57 27.20
CA GLY A 182 -9.27 -21.92 28.52
C GLY A 182 -8.71 -20.51 28.53
N PHE A 183 -8.43 -19.93 27.37
CA PHE A 183 -8.06 -18.50 27.23
C PHE A 183 -9.27 -17.55 27.36
N PHE A 184 -10.45 -18.08 27.74
CA PHE A 184 -11.71 -17.36 27.83
C PHE A 184 -11.65 -16.07 28.65
N LEU A 185 -10.98 -16.09 29.79
CA LEU A 185 -10.87 -14.92 30.68
C LEU A 185 -9.90 -13.85 30.15
N LEU A 186 -9.12 -14.18 29.14
CA LEU A 186 -8.08 -13.31 28.61
C LEU A 186 -8.59 -12.38 27.52
N ILE A 187 -9.54 -12.86 26.71
CA ILE A 187 -10.05 -12.14 25.53
C ILE A 187 -11.15 -11.15 25.91
N THR A 188 -11.94 -11.44 26.95
CA THR A 188 -13.13 -10.64 27.32
C THR A 188 -12.82 -9.30 28.00
N TYR A 189 -11.64 -9.10 28.58
CA TYR A 189 -11.37 -7.91 29.39
C TYR A 189 -10.58 -6.79 28.70
N ASN A 190 -9.80 -7.07 27.63
CA ASN A 190 -8.86 -6.08 27.11
C ASN A 190 -8.80 -5.90 25.59
N THR A 191 -9.74 -6.41 24.83
CA THR A 191 -9.80 -6.19 23.38
C THR A 191 -11.10 -5.50 22.96
N PRO A 192 -11.18 -4.16 23.03
CA PRO A 192 -12.39 -3.42 22.64
C PRO A 192 -12.76 -3.62 21.16
N PHE A 193 -11.84 -4.09 20.33
CA PHE A 193 -12.04 -4.35 18.90
C PHE A 193 -12.72 -5.71 18.58
N LEU A 194 -12.89 -6.60 19.55
CA LEU A 194 -13.53 -7.91 19.36
C LEU A 194 -14.98 -7.95 19.89
N ARG A 195 -15.53 -6.80 20.31
CA ARG A 195 -16.92 -6.66 20.72
C ARG A 195 -17.73 -6.08 19.57
N THR A 196 -18.16 -6.92 18.66
CA THR A 196 -19.25 -6.61 17.71
C THR A 196 -20.22 -7.76 17.72
#